data_9e283139666d454e21b400380937af8f
#
_entry.id   9e283139666d454e21b400380937af8f
#
_cell.length_a   1.000
_cell.length_b   1.000
_cell.length_c   1.000
_cell.angle_alpha   90.00
_cell.angle_beta   90.00
_cell.angle_gamma   90.00
#
_symmetry.space_group_name_H-M   'P 1'
#
loop_
_entity.id
_entity.type
_entity.pdbx_description
1 polymer ?
#
loop_
_entity_poly.entity_id
_entity_poly.type
_entity_poly.pdbx_seq_one_letter_code
_entity_poly.pdbx_strand_id
1 'polypeptide(L)'
;TDTLDTFVDSSWYFLRFCSPNNDLEPFSLEEIKYWMPVDQYIGGVEHAILHLLYSRFFMRAIGYQNSKFKFKEPFKGLFTQGMVCHETYKDNENNWRNPEEVMTNDGKNYYLKSDKTIKILVGSSESMSKSKKNTIDPEKMISLFGADAVRLFILSDSPPEKDIQWSEQGMAASYKFIQKLNGLH
;
A
#
# COMPACT_ATOMS: atom_id res chain seq x y z
N THR A 1 -22.59 21.96 -9.96
CA THR A 1 -21.64 22.19 -8.86
C THR A 1 -20.61 21.10 -8.88
N ASP A 2 -19.33 21.49 -8.90
CA ASP A 2 -18.23 20.55 -8.80
C ASP A 2 -18.08 20.04 -7.36
N THR A 3 -17.53 18.83 -7.23
CA THR A 3 -17.14 18.29 -5.93
C THR A 3 -15.78 18.86 -5.53
N LEU A 4 -15.51 18.88 -4.24
CA LEU A 4 -14.17 19.19 -3.74
C LEU A 4 -13.19 18.10 -4.19
N ASP A 5 -11.90 18.47 -4.30
CA ASP A 5 -10.83 17.52 -4.52
C ASP A 5 -10.80 16.47 -3.40
N THR A 6 -10.53 15.20 -3.75
CA THR A 6 -10.51 14.09 -2.81
C THR A 6 -9.50 14.27 -1.67
N PHE A 7 -8.42 15.05 -1.89
CA PHE A 7 -7.44 15.36 -0.86
C PHE A 7 -7.97 16.27 0.25
N VAL A 8 -9.08 16.96 0.06
CA VAL A 8 -9.68 17.79 1.11
C VAL A 8 -10.08 16.93 2.30
N ASP A 9 -10.86 15.87 2.09
CA ASP A 9 -11.31 15.00 3.17
C ASP A 9 -10.15 14.22 3.81
N SER A 10 -9.25 13.69 3.01
CA SER A 10 -8.09 12.96 3.51
C SER A 10 -7.12 13.84 4.32
N SER A 11 -7.18 15.16 4.15
CA SER A 11 -6.29 16.10 4.83
C SER A 11 -6.65 16.36 6.29
N TRP A 12 -7.86 16.00 6.73
CA TRP A 12 -8.32 16.27 8.09
C TRP A 12 -9.14 15.14 8.74
N TYR A 13 -9.41 14.04 8.05
CA TYR A 13 -10.25 12.94 8.53
C TYR A 13 -9.87 12.42 9.93
N PHE A 14 -8.58 12.45 10.26
CA PHE A 14 -8.07 12.01 11.57
C PHE A 14 -8.59 12.89 12.72
N LEU A 15 -8.93 14.17 12.45
CA LEU A 15 -9.61 15.02 13.43
C LEU A 15 -11.07 14.59 13.59
N ARG A 16 -11.76 14.24 12.51
CA ARG A 16 -13.12 13.73 12.55
C ARG A 16 -13.19 12.40 13.30
N PHE A 17 -12.20 11.55 13.16
CA PHE A 17 -12.10 10.26 13.86
C PHE A 17 -11.99 10.42 15.39
N CYS A 18 -11.51 11.54 15.91
CA CYS A 18 -11.51 11.81 17.34
C CYS A 18 -12.94 11.96 17.91
N SER A 19 -13.92 12.39 17.09
CA SER A 19 -15.31 12.60 17.48
C SER A 19 -16.30 12.18 16.39
N PRO A 20 -16.36 10.88 16.04
CA PRO A 20 -17.09 10.41 14.87
C PRO A 20 -18.60 10.64 14.95
N ASN A 21 -19.15 10.69 16.13
CA ASN A 21 -20.61 10.86 16.38
C ASN A 21 -21.03 12.32 16.66
N ASN A 22 -20.15 13.29 16.42
CA ASN A 22 -20.50 14.70 16.61
C ASN A 22 -21.24 15.23 15.37
N ASP A 23 -22.54 15.47 15.51
CA ASP A 23 -23.37 15.98 14.41
C ASP A 23 -23.47 17.51 14.35
N LEU A 24 -22.90 18.22 15.34
CA LEU A 24 -23.00 19.67 15.45
C LEU A 24 -21.77 20.38 14.88
N GLU A 25 -20.61 19.78 15.03
CA GLU A 25 -19.32 20.37 14.65
C GLU A 25 -18.48 19.36 13.86
N PRO A 26 -17.54 19.81 13.01
CA PRO A 26 -16.63 18.90 12.30
C PRO A 26 -15.85 17.97 13.23
N PHE A 27 -15.50 18.47 14.43
CA PHE A 27 -14.81 17.72 15.49
C PHE A 27 -14.94 18.45 16.83
N SER A 28 -14.85 17.71 17.93
CA SER A 28 -14.79 18.29 19.29
C SER A 28 -13.37 18.67 19.66
N LEU A 29 -13.17 19.92 20.07
CA LEU A 29 -11.85 20.41 20.54
C LEU A 29 -11.40 19.69 21.82
N GLU A 30 -12.31 19.23 22.65
CA GLU A 30 -12.00 18.50 23.88
C GLU A 30 -11.43 17.12 23.55
N GLU A 31 -12.09 16.38 22.67
CA GLU A 31 -11.64 15.07 22.24
C GLU A 31 -10.33 15.13 21.45
N ILE A 32 -10.15 16.16 20.62
CA ILE A 32 -8.87 16.38 19.93
C ILE A 32 -7.73 16.63 20.92
N LYS A 33 -7.93 17.36 22.00
CA LYS A 33 -6.89 17.57 23.03
C LYS A 33 -6.46 16.26 23.70
N TYR A 34 -7.34 15.28 23.75
CA TYR A 34 -7.03 13.95 24.30
C TYR A 34 -6.33 13.05 23.29
N TRP A 35 -6.81 13.01 22.05
CA TRP A 35 -6.35 12.04 21.03
C TRP A 35 -5.19 12.53 20.16
N MET A 36 -5.01 13.85 20.01
CA MET A 36 -4.01 14.42 19.10
C MET A 36 -2.74 14.89 19.83
N PRO A 37 -1.58 14.87 19.17
CA PRO A 37 -1.34 14.35 17.81
C PRO A 37 -1.40 12.82 17.76
N VAL A 38 -1.65 12.25 16.57
CA VAL A 38 -1.60 10.81 16.35
C VAL A 38 -0.21 10.28 16.71
N ASP A 39 -0.12 9.28 17.60
CA ASP A 39 1.17 8.80 18.10
C ASP A 39 2.01 8.13 17.03
N GLN A 40 1.41 7.29 16.19
CA GLN A 40 2.08 6.59 15.10
C GLN A 40 1.21 6.59 13.85
N TYR A 41 1.74 7.13 12.77
CA TYR A 41 1.09 7.15 11.47
C TYR A 41 1.85 6.28 10.47
N ILE A 42 1.17 5.28 9.91
CA ILE A 42 1.78 4.25 9.07
C ILE A 42 1.27 4.40 7.64
N GLY A 43 2.17 4.46 6.67
CA GLY A 43 1.79 4.57 5.27
C GLY A 43 3.00 4.52 4.34
N GLY A 44 2.74 4.50 3.02
CA GLY A 44 3.79 4.49 2.01
C GLY A 44 4.53 5.83 1.92
N VAL A 45 5.79 5.79 1.54
CA VAL A 45 6.65 6.97 1.39
C VAL A 45 6.15 7.93 0.30
N GLU A 46 5.39 7.46 -0.68
CA GLU A 46 4.79 8.24 -1.76
C GLU A 46 3.83 9.33 -1.27
N HIS A 47 3.29 9.18 -0.07
CA HIS A 47 2.39 10.17 0.52
C HIS A 47 3.11 11.37 1.15
N ALA A 48 4.43 11.36 1.23
CA ALA A 48 5.22 12.41 1.88
C ALA A 48 4.98 13.81 1.27
N ILE A 49 4.91 13.90 -0.06
CA ILE A 49 4.70 15.15 -0.81
C ILE A 49 3.23 15.39 -1.20
N LEU A 50 2.32 14.49 -0.86
CA LEU A 50 0.90 14.60 -1.13
C LEU A 50 0.13 14.71 0.19
N HIS A 51 -0.42 13.60 0.64
CA HIS A 51 -1.27 13.51 1.82
C HIS A 51 -0.64 14.11 3.09
N LEU A 52 0.60 13.79 3.39
CA LEU A 52 1.26 14.29 4.60
C LEU A 52 1.47 15.81 4.56
N LEU A 53 1.81 16.36 3.40
CA LEU A 53 1.94 17.81 3.22
C LEU A 53 0.61 18.51 3.40
N TYR A 54 -0.47 18.00 2.79
CA TYR A 54 -1.81 18.57 2.93
C TYR A 54 -2.33 18.46 4.35
N SER A 55 -2.13 17.33 5.04
CA SER A 55 -2.51 17.17 6.44
C SER A 55 -1.85 18.22 7.34
N ARG A 56 -0.56 18.49 7.16
CA ARG A 56 0.17 19.52 7.89
C ARG A 56 -0.34 20.92 7.56
N PHE A 57 -0.65 21.18 6.30
CA PHE A 57 -1.23 22.45 5.86
C PHE A 57 -2.59 22.68 6.52
N PHE A 58 -3.49 21.69 6.50
CA PHE A 58 -4.82 21.80 7.11
C PHE A 58 -4.75 22.05 8.61
N MET A 59 -3.87 21.37 9.34
CA MET A 59 -3.67 21.64 10.77
C MET A 59 -3.33 23.11 11.03
N ARG A 60 -2.46 23.69 10.22
CA ARG A 60 -2.05 25.09 10.32
C ARG A 60 -3.15 26.05 9.88
N ALA A 61 -3.87 25.72 8.82
CA ALA A 61 -4.99 26.52 8.34
C ALA A 61 -6.14 26.58 9.36
N ILE A 62 -6.53 25.46 9.95
CA ILE A 62 -7.55 25.39 11.02
C ILE A 62 -7.11 26.21 12.24
N GLY A 63 -5.83 26.15 12.59
CA GLY A 63 -5.28 26.89 13.73
C GLY A 63 -5.04 28.38 13.48
N TYR A 64 -5.07 28.83 12.21
CA TYR A 64 -4.66 30.21 11.85
C TYR A 64 -5.50 31.28 12.53
N GLN A 65 -6.82 31.09 12.58
CA GLN A 65 -7.75 32.02 13.22
C GLN A 65 -8.43 31.45 14.48
N ASN A 66 -8.01 30.28 14.93
CA ASN A 66 -8.57 29.58 16.07
C ASN A 66 -7.55 29.43 17.20
N SER A 67 -7.50 30.38 18.12
CA SER A 67 -6.58 30.38 19.25
C SER A 67 -6.75 29.17 20.19
N LYS A 68 -7.88 28.50 20.16
CA LYS A 68 -8.16 27.28 20.94
C LYS A 68 -7.55 26.02 20.31
N PHE A 69 -7.32 26.03 18.99
CA PHE A 69 -6.68 24.94 18.25
C PHE A 69 -5.17 25.15 18.21
N LYS A 70 -4.43 24.46 19.08
CA LYS A 70 -2.98 24.68 19.26
C LYS A 70 -2.08 23.68 18.54
N PHE A 71 -2.65 22.73 17.84
CA PHE A 71 -1.89 21.70 17.12
C PHE A 71 -1.32 22.24 15.82
N LYS A 72 -0.05 22.00 15.57
CA LYS A 72 0.66 22.40 14.35
C LYS A 72 0.99 21.22 13.45
N GLU A 73 1.22 20.05 14.05
CA GLU A 73 1.57 18.82 13.36
C GLU A 73 0.53 17.74 13.70
N PRO A 74 0.03 17.00 12.69
CA PRO A 74 -0.99 15.99 12.89
C PRO A 74 -0.46 14.70 13.51
N PHE A 75 0.80 14.35 13.19
CA PHE A 75 1.41 13.07 13.54
C PHE A 75 2.68 13.29 14.36
N LYS A 76 2.81 12.54 15.46
CA LYS A 76 3.97 12.56 16.35
C LYS A 76 5.11 11.72 15.78
N GLY A 77 4.78 10.58 15.18
CA GLY A 77 5.71 9.69 14.52
C GLY A 77 5.16 9.21 13.18
N LEU A 78 6.04 9.12 12.19
CA LEU A 78 5.76 8.53 10.89
C LEU A 78 6.51 7.21 10.76
N PHE A 79 5.84 6.21 10.26
CA PHE A 79 6.43 4.95 9.87
C PHE A 79 6.15 4.72 8.38
N THR A 80 7.18 4.89 7.56
CA THR A 80 7.06 4.76 6.11
C THR A 80 7.31 3.31 5.71
N GLN A 81 6.32 2.71 5.06
CA GLN A 81 6.41 1.36 4.53
C GLN A 81 7.15 1.34 3.20
N GLY A 82 7.91 0.27 2.97
CA GLY A 82 8.47 -0.06 1.66
C GLY A 82 7.37 -0.46 0.66
N MET A 83 7.73 -0.52 -0.60
CA MET A 83 6.83 -0.87 -1.71
C MET A 83 6.87 -2.38 -1.96
N VAL A 84 5.77 -2.92 -2.47
CA VAL A 84 5.75 -4.27 -3.02
C VAL A 84 6.22 -4.19 -4.48
N CYS A 85 7.31 -4.86 -4.77
CA CYS A 85 7.98 -4.84 -6.07
C CYS A 85 7.82 -6.17 -6.80
N HIS A 86 7.79 -6.12 -8.10
CA HIS A 86 7.77 -7.29 -8.97
C HIS A 86 8.62 -7.04 -10.21
N GLU A 87 9.16 -8.09 -10.79
CA GLU A 87 9.82 -8.04 -12.08
C GLU A 87 8.90 -7.47 -13.16
N THR A 88 9.51 -6.84 -14.14
CA THR A 88 8.80 -6.28 -15.29
C THR A 88 9.05 -7.15 -16.51
N TYR A 89 8.07 -7.27 -17.38
CA TYR A 89 8.11 -8.14 -18.56
C TYR A 89 7.79 -7.37 -19.82
N LYS A 90 8.61 -7.54 -20.85
CA LYS A 90 8.41 -6.93 -22.17
C LYS A 90 8.53 -7.96 -23.29
N ASP A 91 7.69 -7.83 -24.29
CA ASP A 91 7.84 -8.61 -25.53
C ASP A 91 8.87 -8.01 -26.51
N ASN A 92 9.02 -8.67 -27.66
CA ASN A 92 9.95 -8.25 -28.72
C ASN A 92 9.62 -6.87 -29.31
N GLU A 93 8.37 -6.43 -29.18
CA GLU A 93 7.89 -5.12 -29.66
C GLU A 93 7.95 -4.06 -28.55
N ASN A 94 8.57 -4.38 -27.40
CA ASN A 94 8.72 -3.50 -26.25
C ASN A 94 7.39 -3.18 -25.52
N ASN A 95 6.34 -3.98 -25.74
CA ASN A 95 5.08 -3.84 -24.99
C ASN A 95 5.19 -4.51 -23.63
N TRP A 96 4.66 -3.86 -22.60
CA TRP A 96 4.55 -4.43 -21.27
C TRP A 96 3.58 -5.61 -21.22
N ARG A 97 3.96 -6.69 -20.53
CA ARG A 97 3.17 -7.92 -20.34
C ARG A 97 2.91 -8.18 -18.87
N ASN A 98 1.70 -8.70 -18.57
CA ASN A 98 1.38 -9.10 -17.20
C ASN A 98 2.16 -10.37 -16.80
N PRO A 99 2.53 -10.53 -15.53
CA PRO A 99 3.16 -11.77 -15.05
C PRO A 99 2.37 -13.03 -15.41
N GLU A 100 1.05 -12.94 -15.42
CA GLU A 100 0.15 -14.06 -15.76
C GLU A 100 0.24 -14.49 -17.22
N GLU A 101 0.66 -13.61 -18.12
CA GLU A 101 0.83 -13.91 -19.56
C GLU A 101 2.17 -14.59 -19.87
N VAL A 102 3.09 -14.61 -18.89
CA VAL A 102 4.48 -15.04 -19.06
C VAL A 102 4.67 -16.46 -18.50
N MET A 103 5.51 -17.24 -19.13
CA MET A 103 5.91 -18.56 -18.66
C MET A 103 7.41 -18.79 -18.83
N THR A 104 7.97 -19.62 -17.98
CA THR A 104 9.33 -20.16 -18.11
C THR A 104 9.34 -21.65 -17.73
N ASN A 105 10.24 -22.41 -18.35
CA ASN A 105 10.46 -23.82 -18.01
C ASN A 105 11.77 -24.03 -17.25
N ASP A 106 12.72 -23.10 -17.40
CA ASP A 106 14.09 -23.22 -16.89
C ASP A 106 14.50 -22.06 -15.95
N GLY A 107 13.58 -21.10 -15.70
CA GLY A 107 13.85 -19.91 -14.93
C GLY A 107 14.84 -18.91 -15.57
N LYS A 108 15.24 -19.15 -16.83
CA LYS A 108 16.19 -18.31 -17.56
C LYS A 108 15.57 -17.74 -18.84
N ASN A 109 14.77 -18.54 -19.52
CA ASN A 109 14.12 -18.14 -20.76
C ASN A 109 12.63 -17.98 -20.51
N TYR A 110 12.11 -16.82 -20.86
CA TYR A 110 10.73 -16.45 -20.65
C TYR A 110 10.03 -16.25 -21.99
N TYR A 111 8.78 -16.71 -22.10
CA TYR A 111 7.97 -16.71 -23.30
C TYR A 111 6.54 -16.28 -22.99
N LEU A 112 5.83 -15.79 -23.99
CA LEU A 112 4.40 -15.53 -23.86
C LEU A 112 3.63 -16.86 -23.82
N LYS A 113 2.68 -17.03 -22.88
CA LYS A 113 1.89 -18.28 -22.76
C LYS A 113 1.05 -18.58 -23.99
N SER A 114 0.52 -17.53 -24.64
CA SER A 114 -0.32 -17.66 -25.83
C SER A 114 0.49 -18.00 -27.10
N ASP A 115 1.78 -17.61 -27.14
CA ASP A 115 2.67 -17.87 -28.27
C ASP A 115 4.13 -18.00 -27.77
N LYS A 116 4.59 -19.24 -27.68
CA LYS A 116 5.94 -19.58 -27.22
C LYS A 116 7.07 -19.14 -28.15
N THR A 117 6.76 -18.62 -29.34
CA THR A 117 7.78 -18.05 -30.24
C THR A 117 8.15 -16.64 -29.81
N ILE A 118 7.28 -15.96 -29.06
CA ILE A 118 7.51 -14.61 -28.55
C ILE A 118 8.32 -14.70 -27.26
N LYS A 119 9.58 -14.30 -27.33
CA LYS A 119 10.46 -14.18 -26.18
C LYS A 119 10.07 -12.96 -25.34
N ILE A 120 10.20 -13.13 -24.03
CA ILE A 120 9.95 -12.07 -23.05
C ILE A 120 11.29 -11.66 -22.42
N LEU A 121 11.53 -10.36 -22.42
CA LEU A 121 12.63 -9.74 -21.69
C LEU A 121 12.16 -9.48 -20.26
N VAL A 122 12.88 -10.04 -19.30
CA VAL A 122 12.66 -9.78 -17.88
C VAL A 122 13.49 -8.58 -17.47
N GLY A 123 12.82 -7.54 -17.01
CA GLY A 123 13.45 -6.33 -16.49
C GLY A 123 13.64 -6.39 -14.98
N SER A 124 14.15 -5.28 -14.42
CA SER A 124 14.34 -5.13 -12.99
C SER A 124 13.03 -5.26 -12.22
N SER A 125 13.16 -5.71 -10.97
CA SER A 125 12.07 -5.61 -10.01
C SER A 125 11.86 -4.15 -9.64
N GLU A 126 10.62 -3.69 -9.80
CA GLU A 126 10.21 -2.31 -9.57
C GLU A 126 8.87 -2.27 -8.85
N SER A 127 8.55 -1.15 -8.22
CA SER A 127 7.24 -0.94 -7.61
C SER A 127 6.11 -1.30 -8.56
N MET A 128 5.14 -2.05 -8.09
CA MET A 128 3.99 -2.49 -8.89
C MET A 128 3.21 -1.30 -9.43
N SER A 129 2.94 -1.29 -10.72
CA SER A 129 2.12 -0.26 -11.37
C SER A 129 1.29 -0.82 -12.52
N LYS A 130 0.08 -0.27 -12.70
CA LYS A 130 -0.80 -0.65 -13.81
C LYS A 130 -0.19 -0.32 -15.17
N SER A 131 0.58 0.76 -15.27
CA SER A 131 1.22 1.19 -16.51
C SER A 131 2.31 0.24 -17.00
N LYS A 132 3.04 -0.40 -16.08
CA LYS A 132 4.06 -1.40 -16.37
C LYS A 132 3.53 -2.83 -16.37
N LYS A 133 2.26 -3.02 -16.04
CA LYS A 133 1.58 -4.32 -15.96
C LYS A 133 2.28 -5.35 -15.05
N ASN A 134 3.07 -4.89 -14.08
CA ASN A 134 3.77 -5.79 -13.13
C ASN A 134 3.01 -5.96 -11.82
N THR A 135 1.70 -5.78 -11.83
CA THR A 135 0.83 -5.93 -10.66
C THR A 135 0.40 -7.37 -10.45
N ILE A 136 0.27 -7.76 -9.19
CA ILE A 136 -0.34 -9.00 -8.75
C ILE A 136 -1.71 -8.68 -8.17
N ASP A 137 -2.72 -9.43 -8.56
CA ASP A 137 -4.08 -9.26 -8.06
C ASP A 137 -4.23 -9.83 -6.64
N PRO A 138 -4.47 -9.00 -5.62
CA PRO A 138 -4.64 -9.46 -4.25
C PRO A 138 -5.84 -10.40 -4.06
N GLU A 139 -6.96 -10.17 -4.75
CA GLU A 139 -8.15 -11.01 -4.64
C GLU A 139 -7.89 -12.42 -5.12
N LYS A 140 -7.15 -12.53 -6.22
CA LYS A 140 -6.73 -13.84 -6.76
C LYS A 140 -5.80 -14.56 -5.79
N MET A 141 -4.84 -13.85 -5.18
CA MET A 141 -3.94 -14.44 -4.19
C MET A 141 -4.68 -14.90 -2.95
N ILE A 142 -5.62 -14.12 -2.46
CA ILE A 142 -6.48 -14.49 -1.33
C ILE A 142 -7.34 -15.72 -1.67
N SER A 143 -7.88 -15.79 -2.87
CA SER A 143 -8.67 -16.96 -3.32
C SER A 143 -7.85 -18.24 -3.40
N LEU A 144 -6.56 -18.15 -3.79
CA LEU A 144 -5.67 -19.31 -3.96
C LEU A 144 -5.03 -19.76 -2.64
N PHE A 145 -4.61 -18.83 -1.80
CA PHE A 145 -3.76 -19.10 -0.64
C PHE A 145 -4.41 -18.74 0.70
N GLY A 146 -5.55 -18.06 0.67
CA GLY A 146 -6.17 -17.51 1.88
C GLY A 146 -5.54 -16.20 2.35
N ALA A 147 -6.33 -15.37 3.02
CA ALA A 147 -5.90 -14.05 3.50
C ALA A 147 -4.73 -14.12 4.50
N ASP A 148 -4.72 -15.12 5.37
CA ASP A 148 -3.70 -15.25 6.39
C ASP A 148 -2.32 -15.57 5.80
N ALA A 149 -2.25 -16.39 4.77
CA ALA A 149 -0.99 -16.67 4.08
C ALA A 149 -0.46 -15.43 3.35
N VAL A 150 -1.33 -14.66 2.71
CA VAL A 150 -0.94 -13.39 2.05
C VAL A 150 -0.43 -12.39 3.08
N ARG A 151 -1.13 -12.22 4.19
CA ARG A 151 -0.71 -11.32 5.29
C ARG A 151 0.61 -11.76 5.90
N LEU A 152 0.77 -13.06 6.15
CA LEU A 152 2.01 -13.62 6.69
C LEU A 152 3.19 -13.35 5.76
N PHE A 153 3.03 -13.58 4.45
CA PHE A 153 4.09 -13.31 3.46
C PHE A 153 4.50 -11.83 3.50
N ILE A 154 3.54 -10.91 3.40
CA ILE A 154 3.82 -9.47 3.39
C ILE A 154 4.54 -9.01 4.67
N LEU A 155 4.18 -9.57 5.83
CA LEU A 155 4.71 -9.10 7.11
C LEU A 155 6.01 -9.81 7.55
N SER A 156 6.34 -10.95 6.95
CA SER A 156 7.50 -11.76 7.38
C SER A 156 8.68 -11.76 6.41
N ASP A 157 8.47 -11.31 5.16
CA ASP A 157 9.51 -11.41 4.13
C ASP A 157 10.66 -10.42 4.39
N SER A 158 10.34 -9.21 4.75
CA SER A 158 11.31 -8.12 4.94
C SER A 158 10.92 -7.21 6.09
N PRO A 159 11.86 -6.46 6.70
CA PRO A 159 11.51 -5.35 7.57
C PRO A 159 10.53 -4.40 6.86
N PRO A 160 9.49 -3.93 7.57
CA PRO A 160 8.41 -3.20 6.90
C PRO A 160 8.84 -1.90 6.20
N GLU A 161 10.00 -1.35 6.55
CA GLU A 161 10.57 -0.16 5.90
C GLU A 161 11.26 -0.45 4.57
N LYS A 162 11.51 -1.72 4.26
CA LYS A 162 12.18 -2.14 3.03
C LYS A 162 11.17 -2.59 1.99
N ASP A 163 11.56 -2.48 0.73
CA ASP A 163 10.79 -3.02 -0.37
C ASP A 163 10.71 -4.54 -0.29
N ILE A 164 9.52 -5.05 -0.53
CA ILE A 164 9.21 -6.48 -0.56
C ILE A 164 9.28 -6.94 -2.01
N GLN A 165 10.10 -7.96 -2.27
CA GLN A 165 10.11 -8.60 -3.58
C GLN A 165 9.02 -9.66 -3.64
N TRP A 166 8.05 -9.51 -4.55
CA TRP A 166 7.03 -10.52 -4.73
C TRP A 166 7.66 -11.85 -5.14
N SER A 167 7.29 -12.92 -4.46
CA SER A 167 7.81 -14.27 -4.69
C SER A 167 6.68 -15.30 -4.56
N GLU A 168 6.40 -16.01 -5.65
CA GLU A 168 5.45 -17.14 -5.62
C GLU A 168 5.91 -18.25 -4.67
N GLN A 169 7.23 -18.46 -4.57
CA GLN A 169 7.80 -19.44 -3.62
C GLN A 169 7.60 -19.01 -2.18
N GLY A 170 7.82 -17.73 -1.87
CA GLY A 170 7.56 -17.16 -0.55
C GLY A 170 6.09 -17.27 -0.17
N MET A 171 5.20 -16.99 -1.13
CA MET A 171 3.75 -17.13 -0.96
C MET A 171 3.36 -18.58 -0.64
N ALA A 172 3.87 -19.55 -1.42
CA ALA A 172 3.62 -20.97 -1.21
C ALA A 172 4.21 -21.48 0.12
N ALA A 173 5.35 -20.96 0.55
CA ALA A 173 5.95 -21.28 1.85
C ALA A 173 5.08 -20.78 3.01
N SER A 174 4.58 -19.55 2.92
CA SER A 174 3.65 -18.97 3.90
C SER A 174 2.36 -19.77 3.99
N TYR A 175 1.80 -20.17 2.86
CA TYR A 175 0.62 -21.03 2.83
C TYR A 175 0.85 -22.39 3.51
N LYS A 176 1.97 -23.07 3.19
CA LYS A 176 2.33 -24.33 3.84
C LYS A 176 2.53 -24.18 5.34
N PHE A 177 3.09 -23.06 5.78
CA PHE A 177 3.24 -22.77 7.21
C PHE A 177 1.87 -22.67 7.90
N ILE A 178 0.93 -21.91 7.33
CA ILE A 178 -0.44 -21.78 7.87
C ILE A 178 -1.15 -23.14 7.91
N GLN A 179 -1.01 -23.96 6.85
CA GLN A 179 -1.59 -25.30 6.84
C GLN A 179 -1.02 -26.20 7.94
N LYS A 180 0.28 -26.14 8.19
CA LYS A 180 0.89 -26.88 9.31
C LYS A 180 0.39 -26.39 10.67
N LEU A 181 0.26 -25.09 10.85
CA LEU A 181 -0.23 -24.50 12.08
C LEU A 181 -1.68 -24.97 12.38
N ASN A 182 -2.54 -24.94 11.36
CA ASN A 182 -3.91 -25.45 11.48
C ASN A 182 -3.97 -26.96 11.78
N GLY A 183 -3.01 -27.72 11.31
CA GLY A 183 -2.92 -29.18 11.56
C GLY A 183 -2.40 -29.55 12.96
N LEU A 184 -2.02 -28.59 13.78
CA LEU A 184 -1.62 -28.80 15.19
C LEU A 184 -2.81 -28.76 16.16
N HIS A 185 -3.98 -28.41 15.68
CA HIS A 185 -5.27 -28.47 16.37
C HIS A 185 -6.05 -29.71 15.96
#